data_658d001c7bc6a89b9f5b791939225016
#
_entry.id   658d001c7bc6a89b9f5b791939225016
#
_cell.length_a   1.000
_cell.length_b   1.000
_cell.length_c   1.000
_cell.angle_alpha   90.00
_cell.angle_beta   90.00
_cell.angle_gamma   90.00
#
_symmetry.space_group_name_H-M   'P 1'
#
loop_
_entity.id
_entity.type
_entity.pdbx_description
1 polymer ?
#
loop_
_entity_poly.entity_id
_entity_poly.type
_entity_poly.pdbx_seq_one_letter_code
_entity_poly.pdbx_strand_id
1 'polypeptide(L)'
;MIHERASLRQRHIMQDMTTRIVPIEPQWFMQKAEVQSRTWRELNQGHIPQDIVDAITPAFALKLTRGHAADPNQVVLIALADDRVVGFIELLRTPRPPINRPEAAELASLYVLESEHRHGVGRALVEAGRQAVCNDRLVLWVVGFNTNAQGFYRHIGFHETGLTQTEDMGPEIEMINY
;
A
#
# COMPACT_ATOMS: atom_id res chain seq x y z
N MET A 1 -0.44 -22.70 40.59
CA MET A 1 -0.53 -23.62 39.41
C MET A 1 -1.73 -23.38 38.46
N ILE A 2 -2.82 -22.71 38.83
CA ILE A 2 -3.98 -22.47 37.97
C ILE A 2 -3.83 -21.16 37.12
N HIS A 3 -3.10 -20.17 37.62
CA HIS A 3 -2.88 -18.89 36.90
C HIS A 3 -1.86 -18.99 35.74
N GLU A 4 -0.93 -19.92 35.80
CA GLU A 4 0.13 -20.07 34.79
C GLU A 4 -0.40 -20.75 33.50
N ARG A 5 -1.39 -21.63 33.62
CA ARG A 5 -2.01 -22.31 32.44
C ARG A 5 -2.94 -21.39 31.64
N ALA A 6 -3.55 -20.39 32.27
CA ALA A 6 -4.36 -19.38 31.57
C ALA A 6 -3.50 -18.44 30.72
N SER A 7 -2.32 -18.05 31.23
CA SER A 7 -1.35 -17.19 30.53
C SER A 7 -0.75 -17.89 29.30
N LEU A 8 -0.49 -19.18 29.35
CA LEU A 8 0.03 -19.96 28.21
C LEU A 8 -1.02 -20.19 27.14
N ARG A 9 -2.30 -20.41 27.50
CA ARG A 9 -3.39 -20.50 26.53
C ARG A 9 -3.67 -19.15 25.85
N GLN A 10 -3.61 -18.03 26.58
CA GLN A 10 -3.78 -16.70 26.00
C GLN A 10 -2.60 -16.33 25.08
N ARG A 11 -1.38 -16.74 25.38
CA ARG A 11 -0.22 -16.56 24.49
C ARG A 11 -0.29 -17.47 23.25
N HIS A 12 -0.92 -18.64 23.33
CA HIS A 12 -1.06 -19.57 22.20
C HIS A 12 -2.17 -19.14 21.22
N ILE A 13 -3.16 -18.34 21.66
CA ILE A 13 -4.22 -17.78 20.82
C ILE A 13 -3.73 -16.53 20.07
N MET A 14 -2.63 -15.88 20.52
CA MET A 14 -1.99 -14.75 19.84
C MET A 14 -0.92 -15.17 18.81
N GLN A 15 -0.72 -16.46 18.58
CA GLN A 15 0.21 -16.98 17.59
C GLN A 15 -0.57 -17.57 16.42
N ASP A 16 -0.56 -16.85 15.35
CA ASP A 16 -0.72 -17.20 13.95
C ASP A 16 -1.83 -16.44 13.20
N MET A 17 -1.85 -15.12 13.33
CA MET A 17 -2.51 -14.30 12.32
C MET A 17 -1.59 -14.26 11.08
N THR A 18 -1.62 -15.35 10.30
CA THR A 18 -0.83 -15.43 9.08
C THR A 18 -1.43 -14.48 8.05
N THR A 19 -0.79 -13.33 7.87
CA THR A 19 -1.18 -12.42 6.79
C THR A 19 -0.87 -13.08 5.45
N ARG A 20 -1.89 -13.24 4.60
CA ARG A 20 -1.76 -13.77 3.24
C ARG A 20 -1.80 -12.63 2.23
N ILE A 21 -0.89 -12.63 1.28
CA ILE A 21 -0.93 -11.71 0.15
C ILE A 21 -1.50 -12.45 -1.06
N VAL A 22 -2.59 -11.93 -1.61
CA VAL A 22 -3.32 -12.54 -2.73
C VAL A 22 -3.71 -11.50 -3.78
N PRO A 23 -3.87 -11.89 -5.06
CA PRO A 23 -4.50 -11.04 -6.06
C PRO A 23 -5.91 -10.65 -5.61
N ILE A 24 -6.32 -9.44 -5.95
CA ILE A 24 -7.65 -8.98 -5.59
C ILE A 24 -8.72 -9.71 -6.42
N GLU A 25 -9.81 -10.09 -5.77
CA GLU A 25 -11.01 -10.67 -6.39
C GLU A 25 -12.24 -9.82 -6.08
N PRO A 26 -13.34 -9.91 -6.86
CA PRO A 26 -14.52 -9.06 -6.71
C PRO A 26 -15.12 -9.01 -5.30
N GLN A 27 -15.04 -10.11 -4.56
CA GLN A 27 -15.53 -10.19 -3.17
C GLN A 27 -14.80 -9.25 -2.21
N TRP A 28 -13.56 -8.86 -2.51
CA TRP A 28 -12.72 -7.99 -1.68
C TRP A 28 -12.75 -6.52 -2.09
N PHE A 29 -13.38 -6.17 -3.23
CA PHE A 29 -13.35 -4.81 -3.76
C PHE A 29 -13.84 -3.77 -2.78
N MET A 30 -14.94 -4.04 -2.07
CA MET A 30 -15.49 -3.11 -1.09
C MET A 30 -14.56 -2.94 0.11
N GLN A 31 -14.04 -4.03 0.68
CA GLN A 31 -13.12 -3.93 1.82
C GLN A 31 -11.83 -3.20 1.46
N LYS A 32 -11.27 -3.44 0.25
CA LYS A 32 -10.10 -2.69 -0.24
C LYS A 32 -10.42 -1.20 -0.37
N ALA A 33 -11.58 -0.86 -0.90
CA ALA A 33 -12.03 0.52 -1.05
C ALA A 33 -12.20 1.23 0.31
N GLU A 34 -12.72 0.54 1.32
CA GLU A 34 -12.82 1.05 2.69
C GLU A 34 -11.44 1.29 3.30
N VAL A 35 -10.50 0.35 3.15
CA VAL A 35 -9.11 0.52 3.58
C VAL A 35 -8.49 1.74 2.89
N GLN A 36 -8.64 1.87 1.58
CA GLN A 36 -8.11 3.01 0.81
C GLN A 36 -8.66 4.34 1.31
N SER A 37 -9.99 4.48 1.42
CA SER A 37 -10.63 5.71 1.85
C SER A 37 -10.22 6.09 3.29
N ARG A 38 -10.14 5.11 4.17
CA ARG A 38 -9.74 5.32 5.56
C ARG A 38 -8.28 5.76 5.67
N THR A 39 -7.34 5.00 5.09
CA THR A 39 -5.90 5.28 5.18
C THR A 39 -5.53 6.57 4.44
N TRP A 40 -6.22 6.87 3.32
CA TRP A 40 -6.10 8.15 2.63
C TRP A 40 -6.42 9.32 3.55
N ARG A 41 -7.56 9.26 4.26
CA ARG A 41 -7.97 10.33 5.17
C ARG A 41 -7.02 10.45 6.35
N GLU A 42 -6.64 9.34 6.99
CA GLU A 42 -5.70 9.32 8.11
C GLU A 42 -4.35 9.95 7.75
N LEU A 43 -3.85 9.69 6.53
CA LEU A 43 -2.59 10.25 6.04
C LEU A 43 -2.68 11.74 5.73
N ASN A 44 -3.74 12.17 5.07
CA ASN A 44 -3.77 13.48 4.40
C ASN A 44 -4.50 14.57 5.21
N GLN A 45 -5.27 14.20 6.23
CA GLN A 45 -6.01 15.17 7.05
C GLN A 45 -5.05 16.16 7.72
N GLY A 46 -5.29 17.46 7.49
CA GLY A 46 -4.45 18.53 8.01
C GLY A 46 -3.18 18.82 7.20
N HIS A 47 -2.88 18.04 6.16
CA HIS A 47 -1.72 18.24 5.27
C HIS A 47 -2.10 18.84 3.91
N ILE A 48 -3.30 18.56 3.42
CA ILE A 48 -3.81 19.04 2.13
C ILE A 48 -5.23 19.61 2.32
N PRO A 49 -5.78 20.34 1.33
CA PRO A 49 -7.14 20.87 1.38
C PRO A 49 -8.18 19.81 1.70
N GLN A 50 -9.15 20.15 2.56
CA GLN A 50 -10.12 19.18 3.08
C GLN A 50 -11.03 18.59 1.99
N ASP A 51 -11.36 19.36 0.96
CA ASP A 51 -12.14 18.92 -0.19
C ASP A 51 -11.43 17.80 -0.98
N ILE A 52 -10.10 17.87 -1.08
CA ILE A 52 -9.28 16.81 -1.70
C ILE A 52 -9.26 15.57 -0.79
N VAL A 53 -9.15 15.75 0.53
CA VAL A 53 -9.24 14.62 1.48
C VAL A 53 -10.57 13.91 1.35
N ASP A 54 -11.68 14.66 1.29
CA ASP A 54 -13.05 14.14 1.27
C ASP A 54 -13.44 13.55 -0.10
N ALA A 55 -12.70 13.83 -1.16
CA ALA A 55 -12.96 13.28 -2.50
C ALA A 55 -12.82 11.75 -2.56
N ILE A 56 -11.92 11.16 -1.75
CA ILE A 56 -11.68 9.71 -1.74
C ILE A 56 -12.66 9.01 -0.78
N THR A 57 -13.93 9.01 -1.16
CA THR A 57 -14.96 8.23 -0.46
C THR A 57 -14.83 6.74 -0.74
N PRO A 58 -15.42 5.83 0.10
CA PRO A 58 -15.46 4.41 -0.21
C PRO A 58 -16.10 4.08 -1.57
N ALA A 59 -17.13 4.83 -1.98
CA ALA A 59 -17.77 4.67 -3.29
C ALA A 59 -16.83 5.04 -4.44
N PHE A 60 -16.09 6.14 -4.31
CA PHE A 60 -15.10 6.54 -5.30
C PHE A 60 -13.94 5.54 -5.36
N ALA A 61 -13.39 5.13 -4.20
CA ALA A 61 -12.35 4.13 -4.11
C ALA A 61 -12.78 2.78 -4.70
N LEU A 62 -14.06 2.38 -4.54
CA LEU A 62 -14.61 1.18 -5.17
C LEU A 62 -14.64 1.28 -6.69
N LYS A 63 -15.00 2.45 -7.24
CA LYS A 63 -14.95 2.69 -8.69
C LYS A 63 -13.51 2.56 -9.22
N LEU A 64 -12.53 3.16 -8.53
CA LEU A 64 -11.11 3.02 -8.87
C LEU A 64 -10.67 1.55 -8.81
N THR A 65 -11.00 0.84 -7.73
CA THR A 65 -10.64 -0.57 -7.56
C THR A 65 -11.13 -1.45 -8.70
N ARG A 66 -12.37 -1.25 -9.17
CA ARG A 66 -12.93 -1.97 -10.32
C ARG A 66 -12.18 -1.66 -11.62
N GLY A 67 -11.84 -0.39 -11.83
CA GLY A 67 -11.07 0.03 -13.01
C GLY A 67 -9.67 -0.58 -13.00
N HIS A 68 -8.97 -0.49 -11.87
CA HIS A 68 -7.62 -1.00 -11.71
C HIS A 68 -7.57 -2.54 -11.84
N ALA A 69 -8.54 -3.25 -11.27
CA ALA A 69 -8.61 -4.72 -11.38
C ALA A 69 -8.91 -5.21 -12.81
N ALA A 70 -9.50 -4.36 -13.66
CA ALA A 70 -9.81 -4.68 -15.06
C ALA A 70 -8.69 -4.26 -16.04
N ASP A 71 -7.74 -3.45 -15.61
CA ASP A 71 -6.64 -2.95 -16.44
C ASP A 71 -5.50 -3.97 -16.51
N PRO A 72 -5.14 -4.53 -17.70
CA PRO A 72 -4.07 -5.51 -17.84
C PRO A 72 -2.68 -4.93 -17.51
N ASN A 73 -2.49 -3.60 -17.53
CA ASN A 73 -1.26 -2.95 -17.10
C ASN A 73 -1.12 -2.93 -15.56
N GLN A 74 -2.22 -3.07 -14.83
CA GLN A 74 -2.21 -2.98 -13.37
C GLN A 74 -2.18 -4.35 -12.69
N VAL A 75 -1.53 -4.37 -11.53
CA VAL A 75 -1.53 -5.48 -10.60
C VAL A 75 -2.03 -4.95 -9.27
N VAL A 76 -3.08 -5.55 -8.74
CA VAL A 76 -3.64 -5.20 -7.43
C VAL A 76 -3.55 -6.43 -6.52
N LEU A 77 -2.76 -6.32 -5.45
CA LEU A 77 -2.67 -7.35 -4.41
C LEU A 77 -3.22 -6.80 -3.10
N ILE A 78 -3.83 -7.68 -2.31
CA ILE A 78 -4.34 -7.36 -0.98
C ILE A 78 -3.68 -8.23 0.08
N ALA A 79 -3.52 -7.66 1.28
CA ALA A 79 -3.13 -8.38 2.48
C ALA A 79 -4.38 -8.76 3.27
N LEU A 80 -4.55 -10.04 3.53
CA LEU A 80 -5.65 -10.60 4.31
C LEU A 80 -5.14 -11.07 5.67
N ALA A 81 -5.76 -10.59 6.75
CA ALA A 81 -5.63 -11.11 8.10
C ALA A 81 -7.01 -11.56 8.56
N ASP A 82 -7.17 -12.85 8.91
CA ASP A 82 -8.47 -13.44 9.30
C ASP A 82 -9.60 -13.09 8.32
N ASP A 83 -9.34 -13.28 7.01
CA ASP A 83 -10.27 -12.97 5.92
C ASP A 83 -10.79 -11.52 5.90
N ARG A 84 -9.98 -10.57 6.41
CA ARG A 84 -10.21 -9.13 6.29
C ARG A 84 -9.07 -8.47 5.56
N VAL A 85 -9.39 -7.55 4.67
CA VAL A 85 -8.38 -6.73 3.99
C VAL A 85 -7.78 -5.75 4.99
N VAL A 86 -6.47 -5.85 5.21
CA VAL A 86 -5.72 -4.98 6.15
C VAL A 86 -4.71 -4.07 5.44
N GLY A 87 -4.50 -4.28 4.16
CA GLY A 87 -3.63 -3.46 3.32
C GLY A 87 -3.71 -3.88 1.86
N PHE A 88 -3.14 -3.08 0.99
CA PHE A 88 -3.06 -3.39 -0.44
C PHE A 88 -1.89 -2.67 -1.11
N ILE A 89 -1.50 -3.18 -2.27
CA ILE A 89 -0.55 -2.56 -3.19
C ILE A 89 -1.14 -2.53 -4.59
N GLU A 90 -0.90 -1.44 -5.29
CA GLU A 90 -1.21 -1.28 -6.72
C GLU A 90 0.07 -0.95 -7.47
N LEU A 91 0.34 -1.72 -8.52
CA LEU A 91 1.50 -1.54 -9.36
C LEU A 91 1.06 -1.43 -10.82
N LEU A 92 1.86 -0.70 -11.62
CA LEU A 92 1.73 -0.70 -13.07
C LEU A 92 2.99 -1.35 -13.68
N ARG A 93 2.78 -2.28 -14.61
CA ARG A 93 3.87 -2.95 -15.33
C ARG A 93 4.68 -1.95 -16.17
N THR A 94 3.98 -0.97 -16.74
CA THR A 94 4.59 0.16 -17.44
C THR A 94 4.24 1.43 -16.65
N PRO A 95 5.25 2.18 -16.18
CA PRO A 95 5.03 3.42 -15.45
C PRO A 95 4.27 4.46 -16.26
N ARG A 96 3.50 5.27 -15.55
CA ARG A 96 2.77 6.41 -16.15
C ARG A 96 3.68 7.63 -16.27
N PRO A 97 3.47 8.49 -17.27
CA PRO A 97 4.08 9.82 -17.28
C PRO A 97 3.74 10.58 -15.98
N PRO A 98 4.65 11.39 -15.43
CA PRO A 98 5.94 11.77 -15.99
C PRO A 98 7.09 10.80 -15.68
N ILE A 99 6.86 9.63 -15.06
CA ILE A 99 7.92 8.65 -14.81
C ILE A 99 8.52 8.19 -16.14
N ASN A 100 9.81 8.43 -16.31
CA ASN A 100 10.57 8.01 -17.48
C ASN A 100 11.61 6.95 -17.07
N ARG A 101 11.11 5.76 -16.67
CA ARG A 101 11.90 4.61 -16.22
C ARG A 101 11.36 3.33 -16.88
N PRO A 102 11.62 3.15 -18.20
CA PRO A 102 11.05 2.02 -18.94
C PRO A 102 11.53 0.64 -18.42
N GLU A 103 12.64 0.62 -17.68
CA GLU A 103 13.20 -0.58 -17.05
C GLU A 103 12.56 -0.94 -15.70
N ALA A 104 11.69 -0.10 -15.16
CA ALA A 104 11.04 -0.31 -13.86
C ALA A 104 9.53 -0.51 -14.01
N ALA A 105 8.89 -1.08 -12.99
CA ALA A 105 7.45 -1.01 -12.79
C ALA A 105 7.13 0.12 -11.80
N GLU A 106 5.95 0.73 -11.89
CA GLU A 106 5.53 1.76 -10.95
C GLU A 106 4.81 1.15 -9.74
N LEU A 107 5.24 1.50 -8.53
CA LEU A 107 4.47 1.30 -7.32
C LEU A 107 3.56 2.54 -7.15
N ALA A 108 2.29 2.40 -7.57
CA ALA A 108 1.34 3.52 -7.61
C ALA A 108 0.67 3.77 -6.26
N SER A 109 0.40 2.71 -5.49
CA SER A 109 -0.25 2.81 -4.18
C SER A 109 0.22 1.71 -3.25
N LEU A 110 0.48 2.06 -1.99
CA LEU A 110 0.73 1.11 -0.90
C LEU A 110 0.08 1.65 0.37
N TYR A 111 -0.95 0.96 0.84
CA TYR A 111 -1.65 1.33 2.06
C TYR A 111 -1.79 0.12 2.97
N VAL A 112 -1.54 0.33 4.26
CA VAL A 112 -1.68 -0.67 5.32
C VAL A 112 -2.38 0.01 6.50
N LEU A 113 -3.37 -0.63 7.10
CA LEU A 113 -4.03 -0.11 8.29
C LEU A 113 -2.99 0.14 9.41
N GLU A 114 -3.15 1.20 10.16
CA GLU A 114 -2.22 1.58 11.23
C GLU A 114 -2.03 0.45 12.25
N SER A 115 -3.11 -0.29 12.58
CA SER A 115 -3.06 -1.46 13.47
C SER A 115 -2.09 -2.55 13.01
N GLU A 116 -1.79 -2.59 11.71
CA GLU A 116 -0.93 -3.61 11.09
C GLU A 116 0.46 -3.08 10.75
N HIS A 117 0.76 -1.82 11.12
CA HIS A 117 2.08 -1.27 10.92
C HIS A 117 3.12 -2.02 11.78
N ARG A 118 4.35 -2.11 11.27
CA ARG A 118 5.49 -2.80 11.90
C ARG A 118 5.36 -4.31 12.07
N HIS A 119 4.30 -4.92 11.51
CA HIS A 119 4.12 -6.37 11.45
C HIS A 119 4.62 -6.99 10.12
N GLY A 120 5.35 -6.23 9.30
CA GLY A 120 5.94 -6.71 8.05
C GLY A 120 4.98 -6.72 6.84
N VAL A 121 3.72 -6.35 7.01
CA VAL A 121 2.68 -6.39 5.95
C VAL A 121 3.10 -5.58 4.72
N GLY A 122 3.57 -4.34 4.91
CA GLY A 122 4.00 -3.49 3.80
C GLY A 122 5.17 -4.09 3.01
N ARG A 123 6.16 -4.67 3.70
CA ARG A 123 7.28 -5.36 3.05
C ARG A 123 6.80 -6.58 2.25
N ALA A 124 5.91 -7.39 2.83
CA ALA A 124 5.35 -8.57 2.17
C ALA A 124 4.56 -8.18 0.91
N LEU A 125 3.78 -7.09 0.95
CA LEU A 125 3.06 -6.56 -0.22
C LEU A 125 4.04 -6.13 -1.33
N VAL A 126 5.12 -5.40 -1.01
CA VAL A 126 6.12 -4.97 -2.00
C VAL A 126 6.82 -6.17 -2.62
N GLU A 127 7.20 -7.16 -1.83
CA GLU A 127 7.87 -8.37 -2.32
C GLU A 127 6.95 -9.19 -3.24
N ALA A 128 5.71 -9.43 -2.82
CA ALA A 128 4.71 -10.10 -3.66
C ALA A 128 4.41 -9.29 -4.95
N GLY A 129 4.40 -7.96 -4.84
CA GLY A 129 4.21 -7.06 -5.97
C GLY A 129 5.30 -7.19 -7.02
N ARG A 130 6.58 -7.22 -6.62
CA ARG A 130 7.72 -7.45 -7.54
C ARG A 130 7.55 -8.76 -8.33
N GLN A 131 7.21 -9.82 -7.62
CA GLN A 131 6.97 -11.13 -8.25
C GLN A 131 5.80 -11.07 -9.24
N ALA A 132 4.69 -10.39 -8.88
CA ALA A 132 3.50 -10.31 -9.71
C ALA A 132 3.69 -9.45 -10.98
N VAL A 133 4.51 -8.40 -10.93
CA VAL A 133 4.87 -7.60 -12.12
C VAL A 133 6.04 -8.19 -12.89
N CYS A 134 6.71 -9.23 -12.36
CA CYS A 134 7.94 -9.84 -12.91
C CYS A 134 9.05 -8.78 -13.13
N ASN A 135 9.20 -7.86 -12.19
CA ASN A 135 10.19 -6.80 -12.26
C ASN A 135 10.72 -6.47 -10.86
N ASP A 136 12.02 -6.60 -10.66
CA ASP A 136 12.67 -6.32 -9.38
C ASP A 136 12.86 -4.81 -9.15
N ARG A 137 12.83 -4.00 -10.22
CA ARG A 137 12.95 -2.55 -10.14
C ARG A 137 11.58 -1.91 -10.05
N LEU A 138 11.36 -1.21 -8.95
CA LEU A 138 10.16 -0.43 -8.71
C LEU A 138 10.54 1.04 -8.57
N VAL A 139 9.74 1.91 -9.18
CA VAL A 139 9.81 3.36 -9.03
C VAL A 139 8.50 3.88 -8.45
N LEU A 140 8.56 4.93 -7.65
CA LEU A 140 7.38 5.54 -7.04
C LEU A 140 7.56 7.05 -6.87
N TRP A 141 6.44 7.75 -6.73
CA TRP A 141 6.37 9.09 -6.16
C TRP A 141 5.86 9.01 -4.72
N VAL A 142 6.48 9.75 -3.82
CA VAL A 142 6.04 9.89 -2.43
C VAL A 142 5.94 11.36 -2.06
N VAL A 143 4.81 11.74 -1.45
CA VAL A 143 4.59 13.13 -1.03
C VAL A 143 5.60 13.54 0.05
N GLY A 144 6.09 14.78 -0.05
CA GLY A 144 7.20 15.27 0.76
C GLY A 144 6.92 15.28 2.27
N PHE A 145 5.68 15.49 2.69
CA PHE A 145 5.30 15.47 4.09
C PHE A 145 5.20 14.04 4.70
N ASN A 146 5.08 12.99 3.86
CA ASN A 146 4.97 11.60 4.34
C ASN A 146 6.35 11.01 4.67
N THR A 147 6.99 11.54 5.69
CA THR A 147 8.33 11.10 6.14
C THR A 147 8.35 9.64 6.62
N ASN A 148 7.21 9.13 7.13
CA ASN A 148 7.06 7.73 7.53
C ASN A 148 7.19 6.80 6.33
N ALA A 149 6.49 7.08 5.23
CA ALA A 149 6.60 6.29 4.00
C ALA A 149 8.00 6.39 3.39
N GLN A 150 8.60 7.57 3.35
CA GLN A 150 9.98 7.74 2.88
C GLN A 150 10.96 6.90 3.71
N GLY A 151 10.83 6.90 5.05
CA GLY A 151 11.62 6.06 5.95
C GLY A 151 11.43 4.57 5.68
N PHE A 152 10.18 4.14 5.49
CA PHE A 152 9.85 2.76 5.12
C PHE A 152 10.50 2.37 3.79
N TYR A 153 10.36 3.18 2.74
CA TYR A 153 10.94 2.88 1.43
C TYR A 153 12.47 2.80 1.49
N ARG A 154 13.15 3.74 2.18
CA ARG A 154 14.61 3.64 2.40
C ARG A 154 14.99 2.35 3.12
N HIS A 155 14.23 1.94 4.14
CA HIS A 155 14.48 0.71 4.90
C HIS A 155 14.38 -0.56 4.05
N ILE A 156 13.53 -0.56 3.02
CA ILE A 156 13.38 -1.71 2.11
C ILE A 156 14.19 -1.58 0.81
N GLY A 157 15.13 -0.62 0.75
CA GLY A 157 16.13 -0.52 -0.31
C GLY A 157 15.82 0.47 -1.43
N PHE A 158 14.84 1.36 -1.25
CA PHE A 158 14.65 2.48 -2.17
C PHE A 158 15.56 3.65 -1.80
N HIS A 159 15.94 4.42 -2.79
CA HIS A 159 16.68 5.67 -2.63
C HIS A 159 16.08 6.77 -3.52
N GLU A 160 16.28 8.01 -3.12
CA GLU A 160 15.83 9.17 -3.87
C GLU A 160 16.66 9.33 -5.14
N THR A 161 16.01 9.65 -6.24
CA THR A 161 16.69 9.89 -7.53
C THR A 161 17.14 11.34 -7.68
N GLY A 162 16.64 12.23 -6.83
CA GLY A 162 16.81 13.69 -6.93
C GLY A 162 15.75 14.35 -7.80
N LEU A 163 14.85 13.59 -8.44
CA LEU A 163 13.72 14.16 -9.17
C LEU A 163 12.58 14.50 -8.21
N THR A 164 11.95 15.63 -8.47
CA THR A 164 10.78 16.12 -7.73
C THR A 164 9.72 16.62 -8.70
N GLN A 165 8.46 16.53 -8.29
CA GLN A 165 7.33 17.15 -8.99
C GLN A 165 6.41 17.82 -7.97
N THR A 166 5.45 18.59 -8.43
CA THR A 166 4.40 19.18 -7.58
C THR A 166 3.05 18.83 -8.18
N GLU A 167 2.25 18.12 -7.41
CA GLU A 167 0.89 17.74 -7.73
C GLU A 167 -0.09 18.37 -6.72
N ASP A 168 -1.39 18.06 -6.84
CA ASP A 168 -2.43 18.64 -5.98
C ASP A 168 -2.19 18.40 -4.48
N MET A 169 -1.45 17.37 -4.13
CA MET A 169 -1.06 17.04 -2.75
C MET A 169 0.23 17.76 -2.30
N GLY A 170 0.85 18.53 -3.17
CA GLY A 170 2.10 19.25 -2.90
C GLY A 170 3.33 18.57 -3.52
N PRO A 171 4.54 18.90 -3.02
CA PRO A 171 5.77 18.34 -3.56
C PRO A 171 5.87 16.84 -3.35
N GLU A 172 6.32 16.12 -4.38
CA GLU A 172 6.60 14.68 -4.37
C GLU A 172 8.06 14.42 -4.74
N ILE A 173 8.60 13.34 -4.23
CA ILE A 173 9.98 12.89 -4.42
C ILE A 173 9.94 11.55 -5.15
N GLU A 174 10.69 11.41 -6.24
CA GLU A 174 10.88 10.11 -6.90
C GLU A 174 11.84 9.25 -6.11
N MET A 175 11.42 8.01 -5.83
CA MET A 175 12.27 6.99 -5.25
C MET A 175 12.29 5.74 -6.13
N ILE A 176 13.43 5.06 -6.19
CA ILE A 176 13.63 3.83 -6.96
C ILE A 176 14.44 2.84 -6.14
N ASN A 177 14.22 1.54 -6.34
CA ASN A 177 15.13 0.50 -5.88
C ASN A 177 15.91 -0.12 -7.05
N TYR A 178 17.08 -0.68 -6.75
CA TYR A 178 17.90 -1.46 -7.69
C TYR A 178 17.97 -2.92 -7.29
#